data_0a1766ff51f4f3ceacc641e5359aad82
#
_entry.id   0a1766ff51f4f3ceacc641e5359aad82
#
_cell.length_a   1.000
_cell.length_b   1.000
_cell.length_c   1.000
_cell.angle_alpha   90.00
_cell.angle_beta   90.00
_cell.angle_gamma   90.00
#
_symmetry.space_group_name_H-M   'P 1'
#
loop_
_entity.id
_entity.type
_entity.pdbx_description
1 polymer ?
#
loop_
_entity_poly.entity_id
_entity_poly.type
_entity_poly.pdbx_seq_one_letter_code
_entity_poly.pdbx_strand_id
1 'polypeptide(L)'
;SAFTDCVNRRHREAAPATDFSKTLRLIVRAPQLRKGERLLVVGDCGCLGNWHAERAVKMYEHNFNEWMADINADAFDNDTTELKFIATDDKGNVLWETGYNRSITVPEMNNGEVCVYELDQAFFEICDTKLAGTLIPVFSLRSNGSFGVGDFGDLKLMIDWVAETNQKVLQVLPINDTTSTHSWTDSYPYSAISIFALHPQYADFRQLPAIKDKKKAEEFE
;
A
#
# COMPACT_ATOMS: atom_id res chain seq x y z
N SER A 1 4.74 -11.39 -3.47
CA SER A 1 4.24 -12.55 -4.24
C SER A 1 4.14 -12.21 -5.71
N ALA A 2 4.16 -13.21 -6.62
CA ALA A 2 4.08 -12.98 -8.07
C ALA A 2 2.86 -12.13 -8.48
N PHE A 3 1.74 -12.28 -7.79
CA PHE A 3 0.55 -11.47 -8.01
C PHE A 3 0.78 -10.00 -7.65
N THR A 4 1.38 -9.75 -6.50
CA THR A 4 1.66 -8.38 -6.01
C THR A 4 2.68 -7.69 -6.91
N ASP A 5 3.68 -8.41 -7.39
CA ASP A 5 4.68 -7.88 -8.32
C ASP A 5 4.07 -7.54 -9.68
N CYS A 6 3.16 -8.38 -10.18
CA CYS A 6 2.43 -8.13 -11.40
C CYS A 6 1.58 -6.86 -11.29
N VAL A 7 0.85 -6.69 -10.18
CA VAL A 7 0.00 -5.53 -9.94
C VAL A 7 0.81 -4.25 -9.81
N ASN A 8 1.92 -4.28 -9.09
CA ASN A 8 2.75 -3.08 -8.88
C ASN A 8 3.72 -2.82 -10.04
N ARG A 9 3.90 -3.78 -10.96
CA ARG A 9 4.78 -3.66 -12.13
C ARG A 9 6.18 -3.13 -11.80
N ARG A 10 6.70 -3.45 -10.61
CA ARG A 10 8.05 -3.10 -10.23
C ARG A 10 9.04 -4.04 -10.91
N HIS A 11 10.07 -3.48 -11.49
CA HIS A 11 11.19 -4.26 -11.99
C HIS A 11 12.21 -4.40 -10.86
N ARG A 12 12.40 -5.64 -10.39
CA ARG A 12 13.40 -5.93 -9.36
C ARG A 12 14.78 -6.08 -10.00
N GLU A 13 15.71 -5.36 -9.42
CA GLU A 13 17.11 -5.52 -9.74
C GLU A 13 17.71 -6.53 -8.76
N ALA A 14 18.43 -7.52 -9.27
CA ALA A 14 19.09 -8.51 -8.42
C ALA A 14 20.24 -7.85 -7.63
N ALA A 15 20.33 -8.16 -6.35
CA ALA A 15 21.48 -7.76 -5.55
C ALA A 15 22.75 -8.40 -6.13
N PRO A 16 23.86 -7.66 -6.25
CA PRO A 16 25.14 -8.23 -6.68
C PRO A 16 25.63 -9.25 -5.64
N ALA A 17 26.32 -10.27 -6.10
CA ALA A 17 27.06 -11.14 -5.20
C ALA A 17 28.20 -10.34 -4.55
N THR A 18 28.39 -10.53 -3.25
CA THR A 18 29.48 -9.88 -2.49
C THR A 18 30.45 -10.94 -2.00
N ASP A 19 31.75 -10.67 -2.12
CA ASP A 19 32.83 -11.54 -1.66
C ASP A 19 33.42 -11.03 -0.33
N PHE A 20 32.58 -10.48 0.56
CA PHE A 20 33.05 -9.99 1.85
C PHE A 20 33.41 -11.16 2.77
N SER A 21 34.54 -11.02 3.48
CA SER A 21 34.94 -12.00 4.51
C SER A 21 33.93 -12.07 5.66
N LYS A 22 33.30 -10.94 5.98
CA LYS A 22 32.23 -10.80 6.98
C LYS A 22 31.17 -9.87 6.43
N THR A 23 29.93 -10.30 6.45
CA THR A 23 28.84 -9.54 5.84
C THR A 23 27.84 -9.08 6.90
N LEU A 24 27.61 -7.77 6.95
CA LEU A 24 26.46 -7.19 7.65
C LEU A 24 25.34 -6.99 6.64
N ARG A 25 24.24 -7.72 6.82
CA ARG A 25 23.06 -7.61 5.97
C ARG A 25 21.99 -6.80 6.65
N LEU A 26 21.61 -5.67 6.07
CA LEU A 26 20.49 -4.87 6.52
C LEU A 26 19.26 -5.22 5.70
N ILE A 27 18.14 -5.46 6.40
CA ILE A 27 16.82 -5.70 5.80
C ILE A 27 15.85 -4.69 6.39
N VAL A 28 15.07 -4.00 5.53
CA VAL A 28 14.08 -3.02 5.94
C VAL A 28 12.88 -3.02 5.00
N ARG A 29 11.69 -2.74 5.53
CA ARG A 29 10.50 -2.57 4.72
C ARG A 29 10.28 -1.09 4.39
N ALA A 30 9.98 -0.78 3.12
CA ALA A 30 9.72 0.58 2.66
C ALA A 30 8.50 0.61 1.72
N PRO A 31 7.27 0.40 2.25
CA PRO A 31 6.06 0.27 1.44
C PRO A 31 5.60 1.57 0.77
N GLN A 32 6.13 2.72 1.20
CA GLN A 32 5.76 4.02 0.66
C GLN A 32 6.49 4.38 -0.64
N LEU A 33 7.57 3.65 -1.00
CA LEU A 33 8.31 3.93 -2.23
C LEU A 33 7.43 3.74 -3.46
N ARG A 34 7.53 4.70 -4.39
CA ARG A 34 6.81 4.70 -5.66
C ARG A 34 7.62 3.97 -6.74
N LYS A 35 6.98 3.68 -7.84
CA LYS A 35 7.66 3.13 -9.02
C LYS A 35 8.73 4.10 -9.51
N GLY A 36 9.96 3.61 -9.67
CA GLY A 36 11.12 4.40 -10.09
C GLY A 36 11.95 4.96 -8.92
N GLU A 37 11.42 4.94 -7.70
CA GLU A 37 12.18 5.29 -6.51
C GLU A 37 13.03 4.10 -6.03
N ARG A 38 14.18 4.41 -5.46
CA ARG A 38 15.17 3.46 -4.93
C ARG A 38 15.45 3.77 -3.48
N LEU A 39 15.70 2.74 -2.70
CA LEU A 39 16.11 2.88 -1.32
C LEU A 39 17.63 2.79 -1.21
N LEU A 40 18.20 3.67 -0.40
CA LEU A 40 19.63 3.64 -0.03
C LEU A 40 19.74 3.76 1.48
N VAL A 41 20.85 3.31 2.05
CA VAL A 41 21.21 3.50 3.45
C VAL A 41 22.43 4.41 3.54
N VAL A 42 22.38 5.34 4.49
CA VAL A 42 23.43 6.31 4.76
C VAL A 42 23.67 6.36 6.27
N GLY A 43 24.90 6.61 6.71
CA GLY A 43 25.24 6.62 8.13
C GLY A 43 26.52 7.38 8.44
N ASP A 44 26.94 7.30 9.68
CA ASP A 44 28.05 8.06 10.27
C ASP A 44 29.45 7.51 9.97
N CYS A 45 29.55 6.34 9.34
CA CYS A 45 30.84 5.74 8.96
C CYS A 45 31.14 5.88 7.47
N GLY A 46 32.42 5.66 7.10
CA GLY A 46 32.86 5.72 5.71
C GLY A 46 32.15 4.72 4.81
N CYS A 47 31.87 3.52 5.28
CA CYS A 47 31.18 2.48 4.56
C CYS A 47 29.69 2.78 4.31
N LEU A 48 29.08 3.70 5.06
CA LEU A 48 27.72 4.21 4.88
C LEU A 48 27.71 5.67 4.34
N GLY A 49 28.84 6.17 3.83
CA GLY A 49 28.92 7.44 3.13
C GLY A 49 29.03 8.69 4.01
N ASN A 50 29.22 8.58 5.32
CA ASN A 50 29.40 9.74 6.23
C ASN A 50 28.28 10.78 6.08
N TRP A 51 27.02 10.35 6.09
CA TRP A 51 25.83 11.17 5.91
C TRP A 51 25.71 11.89 4.55
N HIS A 52 26.54 11.53 3.55
CA HIS A 52 26.47 12.09 2.21
C HIS A 52 25.57 11.23 1.33
N ALA A 53 24.43 11.76 0.89
CA ALA A 53 23.45 11.03 0.08
C ALA A 53 24.05 10.46 -1.22
N GLU A 54 24.99 11.17 -1.83
CA GLU A 54 25.71 10.74 -3.04
C GLU A 54 26.67 9.56 -2.83
N ARG A 55 26.98 9.24 -1.57
CA ARG A 55 27.81 8.12 -1.16
C ARG A 55 27.04 7.02 -0.45
N ALA A 56 25.73 7.18 -0.36
CA ALA A 56 24.85 6.21 0.30
C ALA A 56 24.90 4.85 -0.39
N VAL A 57 24.78 3.79 0.38
CA VAL A 57 24.81 2.41 -0.12
C VAL A 57 23.46 2.06 -0.72
N LYS A 58 23.48 1.59 -1.96
CA LYS A 58 22.28 1.16 -2.68
C LYS A 58 21.70 -0.10 -2.03
N MET A 59 20.39 -0.10 -1.84
CA MET A 59 19.64 -1.29 -1.43
C MET A 59 18.91 -1.92 -2.63
N TYR A 60 18.59 -3.20 -2.48
CA TYR A 60 17.93 -3.99 -3.53
C TYR A 60 16.64 -4.58 -2.98
N GLU A 61 15.55 -4.45 -3.73
CA GLU A 61 14.27 -5.04 -3.35
C GLU A 61 14.32 -6.56 -3.56
N HIS A 62 14.58 -7.30 -2.48
CA HIS A 62 14.69 -8.76 -2.55
C HIS A 62 13.34 -9.46 -2.41
N ASN A 63 12.38 -8.83 -1.71
CA ASN A 63 11.00 -9.25 -1.60
C ASN A 63 10.09 -8.02 -1.77
N PHE A 64 8.79 -8.21 -1.87
CA PHE A 64 7.85 -7.10 -2.08
C PHE A 64 7.93 -6.06 -0.96
N ASN A 65 8.30 -4.82 -1.32
CA ASN A 65 8.56 -3.71 -0.38
C ASN A 65 9.61 -3.99 0.69
N GLU A 66 10.41 -5.03 0.55
CA GLU A 66 11.47 -5.41 1.47
C GLU A 66 12.82 -5.29 0.78
N TRP A 67 13.65 -4.45 1.31
CA TRP A 67 14.91 -4.03 0.73
C TRP A 67 16.07 -4.53 1.57
N MET A 68 17.14 -4.94 0.90
CA MET A 68 18.36 -5.43 1.54
C MET A 68 19.60 -4.76 0.97
N ALA A 69 20.60 -4.64 1.82
CA ALA A 69 21.97 -4.32 1.43
C ALA A 69 22.95 -5.18 2.20
N ASP A 70 23.96 -5.67 1.52
CA ASP A 70 25.12 -6.33 2.11
C ASP A 70 26.28 -5.34 2.21
N ILE A 71 26.85 -5.22 3.42
CA ILE A 71 27.91 -4.28 3.73
C ILE A 71 29.07 -5.08 4.32
N ASN A 72 30.29 -4.73 3.95
CA ASN A 72 31.48 -5.34 4.55
C ASN A 72 31.54 -4.98 6.04
N ALA A 73 31.43 -5.95 6.93
CA ALA A 73 31.46 -5.72 8.38
C ALA A 73 32.84 -5.21 8.85
N ASP A 74 33.92 -5.56 8.17
CA ASP A 74 35.28 -5.10 8.51
C ASP A 74 35.51 -3.60 8.10
N ALA A 75 34.56 -2.99 7.40
CA ALA A 75 34.67 -1.58 6.99
C ALA A 75 34.01 -0.60 7.98
N PHE A 76 33.46 -1.09 9.08
CA PHE A 76 32.95 -0.23 10.15
C PHE A 76 34.08 0.20 11.09
N ASP A 77 34.14 1.49 11.39
CA ASP A 77 35.17 2.07 12.24
C ASP A 77 34.89 1.88 13.75
N ASN A 78 33.65 1.66 14.11
CA ASN A 78 33.17 1.53 15.48
C ASN A 78 32.19 0.36 15.62
N ASP A 79 32.09 -0.18 16.84
CA ASP A 79 31.13 -1.24 17.17
C ASP A 79 29.66 -0.78 17.06
N THR A 80 29.41 0.53 17.21
CA THR A 80 28.09 1.13 17.09
C THR A 80 28.09 2.19 16.01
N THR A 81 27.11 2.15 15.13
CA THR A 81 26.96 3.11 14.03
C THR A 81 25.53 3.62 13.96
N GLU A 82 25.38 4.88 13.59
CA GLU A 82 24.08 5.48 13.31
C GLU A 82 23.81 5.47 11.80
N LEU A 83 22.56 5.21 11.45
CA LEU A 83 22.14 5.18 10.05
C LEU A 83 20.71 5.70 9.84
N LYS A 84 20.42 6.06 8.62
CA LYS A 84 19.07 6.36 8.10
C LYS A 84 18.89 5.79 6.71
N PHE A 85 17.64 5.66 6.31
CA PHE A 85 17.29 5.36 4.93
C PHE A 85 16.96 6.65 4.17
N ILE A 86 17.31 6.66 2.88
CA ILE A 86 16.94 7.71 1.95
C ILE A 86 16.30 7.10 0.72
N ALA A 87 15.29 7.76 0.19
CA ALA A 87 14.67 7.42 -1.09
C ALA A 87 15.18 8.37 -2.17
N THR A 88 15.51 7.84 -3.34
CA THR A 88 15.90 8.65 -4.50
C THR A 88 15.06 8.30 -5.71
N ASP A 89 14.75 9.29 -6.54
CA ASP A 89 14.07 9.11 -7.82
C ASP A 89 15.03 9.20 -9.01
N ASP A 90 14.52 8.96 -10.21
CA ASP A 90 15.31 9.04 -11.45
C ASP A 90 15.76 10.47 -11.81
N LYS A 91 15.25 11.48 -11.13
CA LYS A 91 15.65 12.89 -11.28
C LYS A 91 16.75 13.31 -10.31
N GLY A 92 17.14 12.41 -9.38
CA GLY A 92 18.13 12.68 -8.36
C GLY A 92 17.59 13.42 -7.13
N ASN A 93 16.27 13.53 -6.99
CA ASN A 93 15.69 14.05 -5.74
C ASN A 93 15.95 13.07 -4.60
N VAL A 94 16.29 13.59 -3.43
CA VAL A 94 16.58 12.81 -2.24
C VAL A 94 15.56 13.12 -1.16
N LEU A 95 14.93 12.09 -0.63
CA LEU A 95 14.00 12.18 0.49
C LEU A 95 14.54 11.37 1.66
N TRP A 96 14.68 12.02 2.80
CA TRP A 96 15.18 11.39 4.02
C TRP A 96 14.07 10.73 4.81
N GLU A 97 14.40 9.60 5.42
CA GLU A 97 13.54 8.94 6.41
C GLU A 97 13.17 9.89 7.55
N THR A 98 11.92 9.86 7.99
CA THR A 98 11.44 10.64 9.14
C THR A 98 11.89 10.03 10.48
N GLY A 99 11.85 10.82 11.55
CA GLY A 99 12.20 10.36 12.89
C GLY A 99 13.68 10.47 13.22
N TYR A 100 14.10 9.78 14.29
CA TYR A 100 15.48 9.77 14.77
C TYR A 100 16.37 8.86 13.92
N ASN A 101 17.69 9.03 14.05
CA ASN A 101 18.65 8.09 13.50
C ASN A 101 18.46 6.71 14.14
N ARG A 102 18.67 5.68 13.35
CA ARG A 102 18.72 4.31 13.85
C ARG A 102 20.13 4.01 14.32
N SER A 103 20.25 3.22 15.37
CA SER A 103 21.55 2.77 15.89
C SER A 103 21.62 1.25 15.78
N ILE A 104 22.72 0.74 15.26
CA ILE A 104 23.01 -0.70 15.20
C ILE A 104 24.39 -0.95 15.81
N THR A 105 24.55 -2.15 16.38
CA THR A 105 25.84 -2.60 16.90
C THR A 105 26.41 -3.66 15.96
N VAL A 106 27.61 -3.44 15.44
CA VAL A 106 28.30 -4.41 14.60
C VAL A 106 28.93 -5.47 15.52
N PRO A 107 28.48 -6.72 15.50
CA PRO A 107 29.04 -7.73 16.39
C PRO A 107 30.43 -8.18 15.94
N GLU A 108 31.19 -8.77 16.85
CA GLU A 108 32.35 -9.54 16.45
C GLU A 108 31.94 -10.73 15.60
N MET A 109 32.58 -10.91 14.46
CA MET A 109 32.22 -11.94 13.47
C MET A 109 33.46 -12.73 13.04
N ASN A 110 33.26 -14.00 12.72
CA ASN A 110 34.27 -14.84 12.06
C ASN A 110 34.18 -14.74 10.53
N ASN A 111 35.25 -15.13 9.85
CA ASN A 111 35.25 -15.17 8.39
C ASN A 111 34.18 -16.13 7.86
N GLY A 112 33.42 -15.68 6.87
CA GLY A 112 32.31 -16.40 6.28
C GLY A 112 30.96 -16.18 6.98
N GLU A 113 30.91 -15.44 8.08
CA GLU A 113 29.66 -15.16 8.78
C GLU A 113 28.88 -14.01 8.13
N VAL A 114 27.55 -14.14 8.21
CA VAL A 114 26.59 -13.10 7.80
C VAL A 114 25.74 -12.75 9.01
N CYS A 115 25.85 -11.52 9.49
CA CYS A 115 24.96 -10.99 10.51
C CYS A 115 23.79 -10.26 9.83
N VAL A 116 22.57 -10.61 10.18
CA VAL A 116 21.36 -10.02 9.59
C VAL A 116 20.67 -9.11 10.60
N TYR A 117 20.48 -7.86 10.21
CA TYR A 117 19.64 -6.89 10.91
C TYR A 117 18.33 -6.69 10.16
N GLU A 118 17.24 -7.19 10.75
CA GLU A 118 15.88 -6.84 10.33
C GLU A 118 15.45 -5.57 11.08
N LEU A 119 15.37 -4.47 10.35
CA LEU A 119 15.04 -3.17 10.89
C LEU A 119 13.56 -2.87 10.70
N ASP A 120 13.00 -2.10 11.62
CA ASP A 120 11.63 -1.62 11.51
C ASP A 120 11.43 -0.81 10.22
N GLN A 121 10.16 -0.75 9.79
CA GLN A 121 9.76 -0.06 8.56
C GLN A 121 10.35 1.36 8.47
N ALA A 122 10.91 1.68 7.30
CA ALA A 122 11.31 3.04 6.97
C ALA A 122 10.08 3.88 6.61
N PHE A 123 9.99 5.08 7.19
CA PHE A 123 8.90 6.02 6.97
C PHE A 123 9.41 7.28 6.29
N PHE A 124 8.73 7.66 5.20
CA PHE A 124 9.03 8.85 4.43
C PHE A 124 7.82 9.78 4.41
N GLU A 125 8.06 11.09 4.50
CA GLU A 125 7.01 12.09 4.38
C GLU A 125 6.70 12.35 2.90
N ILE A 126 6.11 11.32 2.25
CA ILE A 126 5.80 11.35 0.81
C ILE A 126 4.44 12.01 0.53
N CYS A 127 3.66 12.32 1.56
CA CYS A 127 2.28 12.72 1.40
C CYS A 127 2.09 14.24 1.46
N ASP A 128 2.43 14.94 0.36
CA ASP A 128 1.97 16.31 0.11
C ASP A 128 0.51 16.36 -0.38
N THR A 129 -0.13 15.21 -0.51
CA THR A 129 -1.47 15.14 -1.08
C THR A 129 -2.51 15.36 0.01
N LYS A 130 -3.03 16.58 0.09
CA LYS A 130 -4.26 16.84 0.85
C LYS A 130 -5.42 16.20 0.11
N LEU A 131 -6.11 15.28 0.79
CA LEU A 131 -7.30 14.61 0.27
C LEU A 131 -8.52 15.15 0.98
N ALA A 132 -9.54 15.50 0.20
CA ALA A 132 -10.89 15.75 0.67
C ALA A 132 -11.81 14.68 0.07
N GLY A 133 -12.80 14.25 0.82
CA GLY A 133 -13.72 13.23 0.36
C GLY A 133 -15.01 13.20 1.16
N THR A 134 -15.96 12.45 0.65
CA THR A 134 -17.26 12.19 1.29
C THR A 134 -17.33 10.75 1.72
N LEU A 135 -17.90 10.51 2.93
CA LEU A 135 -18.28 9.19 3.40
C LEU A 135 -19.81 9.10 3.37
N ILE A 136 -20.34 8.09 2.69
CA ILE A 136 -21.78 7.90 2.60
C ILE A 136 -22.14 6.42 2.43
N PRO A 137 -23.14 5.89 3.15
CA PRO A 137 -23.68 4.56 2.88
C PRO A 137 -24.45 4.55 1.56
N VAL A 138 -24.28 3.52 0.72
CA VAL A 138 -25.00 3.42 -0.55
C VAL A 138 -26.52 3.46 -0.34
N PHE A 139 -27.02 2.74 0.66
CA PHE A 139 -28.46 2.71 0.98
C PHE A 139 -29.07 4.06 1.33
N SER A 140 -28.29 5.07 1.71
CA SER A 140 -28.77 6.42 2.03
C SER A 140 -28.85 7.35 0.83
N LEU A 141 -28.30 6.94 -0.32
CA LEU A 141 -28.37 7.72 -1.54
C LEU A 141 -29.80 7.78 -2.07
N ARG A 142 -30.13 8.89 -2.74
CA ARG A 142 -31.44 9.11 -3.36
C ARG A 142 -31.27 9.90 -4.66
N SER A 143 -31.95 9.42 -5.69
CA SER A 143 -32.16 10.12 -6.93
C SER A 143 -33.59 9.94 -7.40
N ASN A 144 -33.96 10.59 -8.51
CA ASN A 144 -35.29 10.42 -9.10
C ASN A 144 -35.52 8.99 -9.63
N GLY A 145 -34.50 8.18 -9.74
CA GLY A 145 -34.57 6.79 -10.21
C GLY A 145 -34.42 5.76 -9.11
N SER A 146 -34.33 6.14 -7.83
CA SER A 146 -34.15 5.19 -6.72
C SER A 146 -35.44 4.41 -6.42
N PHE A 147 -35.31 3.13 -6.12
CA PHE A 147 -36.38 2.22 -5.71
C PHE A 147 -36.40 2.04 -4.17
N GLY A 148 -36.68 3.11 -3.44
CA GLY A 148 -36.79 3.06 -1.96
C GLY A 148 -35.47 3.13 -1.21
N VAL A 149 -34.43 2.45 -1.63
CA VAL A 149 -33.08 2.55 -1.11
C VAL A 149 -32.11 2.97 -2.22
N GLY A 150 -30.96 3.53 -1.84
CA GLY A 150 -29.92 3.84 -2.81
C GLY A 150 -29.29 2.60 -3.40
N ASP A 151 -29.01 2.63 -4.68
CA ASP A 151 -28.49 1.54 -5.47
C ASP A 151 -27.15 1.88 -6.16
N PHE A 152 -26.59 0.98 -6.96
CA PHE A 152 -25.35 1.22 -7.71
C PHE A 152 -25.50 2.27 -8.83
N GLY A 153 -26.72 2.51 -9.31
CA GLY A 153 -26.97 3.63 -10.22
C GLY A 153 -26.87 4.97 -9.50
N ASP A 154 -27.41 5.07 -8.29
CA ASP A 154 -27.25 6.26 -7.44
C ASP A 154 -25.79 6.47 -7.03
N LEU A 155 -25.04 5.38 -6.80
CA LEU A 155 -23.60 5.46 -6.52
C LEU A 155 -22.81 6.06 -7.68
N LYS A 156 -23.16 5.75 -8.94
CA LYS A 156 -22.53 6.37 -10.11
C LYS A 156 -22.75 7.88 -10.10
N LEU A 157 -23.97 8.34 -9.85
CA LEU A 157 -24.28 9.77 -9.76
C LEU A 157 -23.51 10.44 -8.61
N MET A 158 -23.33 9.74 -7.49
CA MET A 158 -22.52 10.24 -6.38
C MET A 158 -21.03 10.34 -6.72
N ILE A 159 -20.49 9.40 -7.50
CA ILE A 159 -19.10 9.45 -7.99
C ILE A 159 -18.92 10.68 -8.89
N ASP A 160 -19.84 10.93 -9.80
CA ASP A 160 -19.80 12.10 -10.68
C ASP A 160 -19.83 13.40 -9.87
N TRP A 161 -20.72 13.49 -8.88
CA TRP A 161 -20.79 14.64 -7.98
C TRP A 161 -19.51 14.87 -7.19
N VAL A 162 -18.89 13.79 -6.65
CA VAL A 162 -17.59 13.86 -5.96
C VAL A 162 -16.51 14.40 -6.89
N ALA A 163 -16.49 13.96 -8.16
CA ALA A 163 -15.55 14.44 -9.16
C ALA A 163 -15.78 15.92 -9.52
N GLU A 164 -17.03 16.32 -9.74
CA GLU A 164 -17.43 17.71 -10.06
C GLU A 164 -17.09 18.69 -8.91
N THR A 165 -17.22 18.25 -7.68
CA THR A 165 -16.83 19.02 -6.49
C THR A 165 -15.34 18.99 -6.19
N ASN A 166 -14.54 18.42 -7.10
CA ASN A 166 -13.08 18.30 -6.99
C ASN A 166 -12.58 17.53 -5.76
N GLN A 167 -13.43 16.70 -5.18
CA GLN A 167 -13.03 15.74 -4.15
C GLN A 167 -12.25 14.57 -4.77
N LYS A 168 -11.46 13.86 -3.96
CA LYS A 168 -10.57 12.80 -4.43
C LYS A 168 -10.89 11.43 -3.83
N VAL A 169 -11.75 11.39 -2.84
CA VAL A 169 -12.12 10.16 -2.12
C VAL A 169 -13.63 10.10 -1.95
N LEU A 170 -14.19 8.94 -2.29
CA LEU A 170 -15.54 8.55 -1.88
C LEU A 170 -15.42 7.27 -1.04
N GLN A 171 -15.79 7.34 0.22
CA GLN A 171 -15.85 6.19 1.11
C GLN A 171 -17.29 5.73 1.24
N VAL A 172 -17.53 4.45 1.04
CA VAL A 172 -18.83 3.82 1.26
C VAL A 172 -18.75 2.83 2.42
N LEU A 173 -19.86 2.53 3.08
CA LEU A 173 -19.94 1.42 4.03
C LEU A 173 -19.89 0.10 3.25
N PRO A 174 -19.67 -1.05 3.95
CA PRO A 174 -19.65 -2.35 3.29
C PRO A 174 -20.91 -2.59 2.48
N ILE A 175 -20.71 -3.09 1.26
CA ILE A 175 -21.78 -3.36 0.27
C ILE A 175 -21.95 -4.84 -0.02
N ASN A 176 -21.26 -5.67 0.76
CA ASN A 176 -21.31 -7.11 0.61
C ASN A 176 -22.62 -7.70 1.12
N ASP A 177 -22.92 -8.91 0.64
CA ASP A 177 -24.15 -9.61 1.00
C ASP A 177 -24.18 -9.98 2.48
N THR A 178 -25.26 -9.60 3.15
CA THR A 178 -25.54 -9.87 4.56
C THR A 178 -26.80 -10.75 4.74
N THR A 179 -27.40 -11.23 3.65
CA THR A 179 -28.67 -11.99 3.66
C THR A 179 -28.47 -13.41 4.21
N SER A 180 -28.51 -13.51 5.52
CA SER A 180 -28.34 -14.76 6.27
C SER A 180 -29.67 -15.36 6.76
N THR A 181 -30.56 -14.52 7.29
CA THR A 181 -31.81 -14.93 7.93
C THR A 181 -33.04 -14.55 7.11
N HIS A 182 -32.86 -13.77 6.05
CA HIS A 182 -33.94 -13.18 5.24
C HIS A 182 -34.93 -12.34 6.08
N SER A 183 -34.41 -11.66 7.09
CA SER A 183 -35.18 -10.78 7.98
C SER A 183 -34.51 -9.42 8.14
N TRP A 184 -35.16 -8.49 8.83
CA TRP A 184 -34.64 -7.14 9.07
C TRP A 184 -33.30 -7.14 9.82
N THR A 185 -32.94 -8.21 10.51
CA THR A 185 -31.64 -8.35 11.21
C THR A 185 -30.46 -8.38 10.25
N ASP A 186 -30.69 -8.71 8.99
CA ASP A 186 -29.67 -8.77 7.94
C ASP A 186 -29.26 -7.37 7.41
N SER A 187 -29.93 -6.30 7.88
CA SER A 187 -29.65 -4.92 7.44
C SER A 187 -28.31 -4.35 7.95
N TYR A 188 -27.62 -5.06 8.86
CA TYR A 188 -26.37 -4.58 9.42
C TYR A 188 -25.21 -4.82 8.45
N PRO A 189 -24.61 -3.77 7.86
CA PRO A 189 -23.69 -3.90 6.72
C PRO A 189 -22.35 -4.57 7.08
N TYR A 190 -22.01 -4.65 8.36
CA TYR A 190 -20.74 -5.24 8.80
C TYR A 190 -20.81 -6.74 9.08
N SER A 191 -21.97 -7.37 8.91
CA SER A 191 -22.18 -8.82 9.09
C SER A 191 -22.21 -9.56 7.77
N ALA A 192 -21.27 -9.26 6.86
CA ALA A 192 -21.22 -9.89 5.55
C ALA A 192 -20.99 -11.40 5.65
N ILE A 193 -21.79 -12.16 4.89
CA ILE A 193 -21.64 -13.61 4.75
C ILE A 193 -20.63 -14.01 3.67
N SER A 194 -20.26 -13.07 2.79
CA SER A 194 -19.28 -13.27 1.74
C SER A 194 -18.55 -11.99 1.41
N ILE A 195 -17.23 -12.07 1.19
CA ILE A 195 -16.42 -10.94 0.70
C ILE A 195 -16.50 -10.79 -0.83
N PHE A 196 -17.09 -11.76 -1.54
CA PHE A 196 -17.17 -11.77 -2.99
C PHE A 196 -18.57 -11.42 -3.52
N ALA A 197 -19.62 -11.68 -2.73
CA ALA A 197 -20.99 -11.37 -3.12
C ALA A 197 -21.37 -9.96 -2.71
N LEU A 198 -22.00 -9.21 -3.61
CA LEU A 198 -22.61 -7.93 -3.32
C LEU A 198 -24.06 -8.13 -2.85
N HIS A 199 -24.52 -7.24 -1.96
CA HIS A 199 -25.87 -7.31 -1.44
C HIS A 199 -26.89 -7.00 -2.55
N PRO A 200 -27.89 -7.87 -2.81
CA PRO A 200 -28.86 -7.70 -3.90
C PRO A 200 -29.66 -6.40 -3.86
N GLN A 201 -29.88 -5.83 -2.65
CA GLN A 201 -30.60 -4.56 -2.50
C GLN A 201 -29.99 -3.38 -3.21
N TYR A 202 -28.67 -3.46 -3.57
CA TYR A 202 -27.97 -2.39 -4.28
C TYR A 202 -28.00 -2.55 -5.80
N ALA A 203 -28.71 -3.57 -6.34
CA ALA A 203 -28.83 -3.76 -7.76
C ALA A 203 -29.60 -2.60 -8.41
N ASP A 204 -29.05 -2.02 -9.46
CA ASP A 204 -29.75 -1.03 -10.28
C ASP A 204 -30.72 -1.71 -11.23
N PHE A 205 -32.00 -1.77 -10.87
CA PHE A 205 -33.03 -2.42 -11.65
C PHE A 205 -33.19 -1.83 -13.06
N ARG A 206 -32.82 -0.60 -13.27
CA ARG A 206 -32.86 0.06 -14.59
C ARG A 206 -31.85 -0.54 -15.58
N GLN A 207 -30.83 -1.22 -15.08
CA GLN A 207 -29.78 -1.88 -15.87
C GLN A 207 -30.08 -3.37 -16.10
N LEU A 208 -31.13 -3.91 -15.49
CA LEU A 208 -31.48 -5.30 -15.66
C LEU A 208 -32.22 -5.53 -16.99
N PRO A 209 -32.05 -6.72 -17.61
CA PRO A 209 -32.84 -7.09 -18.76
C PRO A 209 -34.36 -7.08 -18.45
N ALA A 210 -35.17 -6.68 -19.42
CA ALA A 210 -36.61 -6.70 -19.26
C ALA A 210 -37.13 -8.11 -18.89
N ILE A 211 -38.13 -8.16 -18.01
CA ILE A 211 -38.76 -9.39 -17.59
C ILE A 211 -39.43 -10.03 -18.79
N LYS A 212 -39.01 -11.27 -19.17
CA LYS A 212 -39.54 -11.97 -20.36
C LYS A 212 -40.96 -12.47 -20.18
N ASP A 213 -41.37 -12.74 -18.94
CA ASP A 213 -42.70 -13.18 -18.60
C ASP A 213 -43.63 -11.98 -18.45
N LYS A 214 -44.58 -11.80 -19.39
CA LYS A 214 -45.47 -10.65 -19.41
C LYS A 214 -46.35 -10.53 -18.15
N LYS A 215 -46.81 -11.65 -17.57
CA LYS A 215 -47.61 -11.63 -16.34
C LYS A 215 -46.79 -11.12 -15.16
N LYS A 216 -45.53 -11.57 -15.05
CA LYS A 216 -44.63 -11.10 -13.99
C LYS A 216 -44.19 -9.68 -14.20
N ALA A 217 -44.09 -9.23 -15.45
CA ALA A 217 -43.77 -7.82 -15.74
C ALA A 217 -44.91 -6.88 -15.27
N GLU A 218 -46.18 -7.28 -15.55
CA GLU A 218 -47.38 -6.52 -15.13
C GLU A 218 -47.55 -6.49 -13.57
N GLU A 219 -47.06 -7.53 -12.87
CA GLU A 219 -47.09 -7.56 -11.40
C GLU A 219 -46.00 -6.68 -10.77
N PHE A 220 -45.00 -6.29 -11.57
CA PHE A 220 -43.86 -5.50 -11.10
C PHE A 220 -43.99 -3.99 -11.38
N GLU A 221 -44.87 -3.57 -12.28
CA GLU A 221 -45.22 -2.17 -12.55
C GLU A 221 -46.26 -1.64 -11.54
#